data_9a02326ee6f4cd4eaa899486066eadf7
#
_entry.id   9a02326ee6f4cd4eaa899486066eadf7
#
_cell.length_a   1.000
_cell.length_b   1.000
_cell.length_c   1.000
_cell.angle_alpha   90.00
_cell.angle_beta   90.00
_cell.angle_gamma   90.00
#
_symmetry.space_group_name_H-M   'P 1'
#
loop_
_entity.id
_entity.type
_entity.pdbx_description
1 polymer ?
#
loop_
_entity_poly.entity_id
_entity_poly.type
_entity_poly.pdbx_seq_one_letter_code
_entity_poly.pdbx_strand_id
1 'polypeptide(L)'
;MCKKEVIVTINDNSNYGNRLQNYALSTLLQSYNSSLTAVFVANADSVFRFLCLPIYRSFKHVVLDLLCKKNAKGNHCRGFSFTKKYIPTGKIYISQARQICLGKNFNINHYVIGSDQVWNYQWITKKDLALRLGSLVPDDIPIISYAASFGVSEVEDNVKPIFQKYLPRLKAISVREDRGAELVKEMTGLEATVVLDPTLMLDSKQWSSITRGFVPNDDRYVLTYFLGKPSDEQENTIKAYASAHGCRVRRILDLRDKETYAAGPQDFVELFSKAQYVFTDSYHACCFSVLYHKQFTVFNRAGMDGKASMNSRMETLFRLFDLKSVVMDKGLAPQIDYDKVDKLLAQHRAESQAW
;
A
#
# COMPACT_ATOMS: atom_id res chain seq x y z
N MET A 1 -10.01 -6.47 29.76
CA MET A 1 -10.02 -6.22 28.29
C MET A 1 -8.67 -6.56 27.74
N CYS A 2 -8.58 -7.35 26.66
CA CYS A 2 -7.30 -7.64 26.01
C CYS A 2 -6.66 -6.36 25.45
N LYS A 3 -5.35 -6.26 25.61
CA LYS A 3 -4.56 -5.17 24.99
C LYS A 3 -4.59 -5.32 23.47
N LYS A 4 -4.56 -4.21 22.74
CA LYS A 4 -4.64 -4.17 21.27
C LYS A 4 -3.42 -3.53 20.63
N GLU A 5 -3.04 -4.04 19.48
CA GLU A 5 -2.09 -3.39 18.58
C GLU A 5 -2.85 -2.35 17.75
N VAL A 6 -2.48 -1.08 17.84
CA VAL A 6 -3.13 0.00 17.07
C VAL A 6 -2.31 0.35 15.85
N ILE A 7 -2.81 -0.01 14.68
CA ILE A 7 -2.16 0.26 13.40
C ILE A 7 -2.52 1.67 12.92
N VAL A 8 -1.51 2.45 12.55
CA VAL A 8 -1.65 3.74 11.89
C VAL A 8 -1.06 3.69 10.50
N THR A 9 -1.92 3.66 9.53
CA THR A 9 -1.56 3.61 8.10
C THR A 9 -2.46 4.50 7.25
N ILE A 10 -2.21 4.52 5.95
CA ILE A 10 -3.04 5.24 4.99
C ILE A 10 -4.37 4.49 4.83
N ASN A 11 -5.49 5.21 4.92
CA ASN A 11 -6.85 4.66 4.79
C ASN A 11 -7.53 5.13 3.50
N ASP A 12 -7.01 4.70 2.35
CA ASP A 12 -7.62 4.96 1.04
C ASP A 12 -8.30 3.72 0.48
N ASN A 13 -9.64 3.77 0.41
CA ASN A 13 -10.44 2.66 -0.13
C ASN A 13 -10.37 2.53 -1.66
N SER A 14 -9.78 3.48 -2.35
CA SER A 14 -9.62 3.44 -3.81
C SER A 14 -8.29 2.83 -4.25
N ASN A 15 -7.34 2.64 -3.32
CA ASN A 15 -6.02 2.09 -3.60
C ASN A 15 -5.93 0.64 -3.13
N TYR A 16 -5.73 -0.27 -4.07
CA TYR A 16 -5.64 -1.72 -3.80
C TYR A 16 -4.49 -2.06 -2.85
N GLY A 17 -3.28 -1.62 -3.18
CA GLY A 17 -2.09 -1.90 -2.38
C GLY A 17 -2.24 -1.40 -0.95
N ASN A 18 -2.82 -0.21 -0.79
CA ASN A 18 -3.09 0.37 0.50
C ASN A 18 -4.03 -0.50 1.37
N ARG A 19 -5.08 -1.07 0.78
CA ARG A 19 -5.99 -1.96 1.51
C ARG A 19 -5.38 -3.31 1.81
N LEU A 20 -4.64 -3.87 0.84
CA LEU A 20 -4.04 -5.19 0.96
C LEU A 20 -2.87 -5.20 1.96
N GLN A 21 -2.01 -4.18 1.96
CA GLN A 21 -0.95 -4.08 2.97
C GLN A 21 -1.51 -3.92 4.40
N ASN A 22 -2.60 -3.15 4.56
CA ASN A 22 -3.24 -2.98 5.86
C ASN A 22 -3.87 -4.30 6.34
N TYR A 23 -4.54 -5.04 5.45
CA TYR A 23 -5.03 -6.38 5.74
C TYR A 23 -3.90 -7.31 6.16
N ALA A 24 -2.81 -7.34 5.40
CA ALA A 24 -1.66 -8.20 5.69
C ALA A 24 -1.03 -7.86 7.05
N LEU A 25 -0.76 -6.58 7.33
CA LEU A 25 -0.22 -6.16 8.63
C LEU A 25 -1.17 -6.50 9.79
N SER A 26 -2.47 -6.27 9.61
CA SER A 26 -3.47 -6.66 10.61
C SER A 26 -3.48 -8.17 10.85
N THR A 27 -3.35 -8.98 9.80
CA THR A 27 -3.30 -10.45 9.89
C THR A 27 -2.04 -10.93 10.61
N LEU A 28 -0.88 -10.34 10.32
CA LEU A 28 0.38 -10.65 11.00
C LEU A 28 0.29 -10.33 12.50
N LEU A 29 -0.21 -9.17 12.86
CA LEU A 29 -0.33 -8.78 14.26
C LEU A 29 -1.37 -9.59 15.03
N GLN A 30 -2.40 -10.11 14.36
CA GLN A 30 -3.40 -10.99 14.99
C GLN A 30 -2.81 -12.32 15.49
N SER A 31 -1.67 -12.75 14.97
CA SER A 31 -0.97 -13.94 15.51
C SER A 31 -0.36 -13.68 16.92
N TYR A 32 -0.17 -12.44 17.28
CA TYR A 32 0.39 -12.02 18.58
C TYR A 32 -0.70 -11.48 19.51
N ASN A 33 -1.50 -10.53 19.03
CA ASN A 33 -2.59 -9.87 19.75
C ASN A 33 -3.70 -9.40 18.80
N SER A 34 -4.85 -9.02 19.37
CA SER A 34 -5.88 -8.38 18.55
C SER A 34 -5.38 -7.04 17.99
N SER A 35 -5.58 -6.80 16.69
CA SER A 35 -5.19 -5.57 16.02
C SER A 35 -6.38 -4.67 15.69
N LEU A 36 -6.14 -3.37 15.58
CA LEU A 36 -7.13 -2.36 15.23
C LEU A 36 -6.49 -1.26 14.38
N THR A 37 -7.01 -1.01 13.19
CA THR A 37 -6.56 0.13 12.38
C THR A 37 -7.24 1.41 12.81
N ALA A 38 -6.45 2.42 13.17
CA ALA A 38 -6.92 3.73 13.56
C ALA A 38 -7.40 4.56 12.36
N VAL A 39 -8.60 5.09 12.45
CA VAL A 39 -9.16 6.06 11.49
C VAL A 39 -9.27 7.40 12.20
N PHE A 40 -8.37 8.34 11.87
CA PHE A 40 -8.41 9.68 12.43
C PHE A 40 -9.56 10.49 11.86
N VAL A 41 -10.41 11.03 12.74
CA VAL A 41 -11.51 11.92 12.38
C VAL A 41 -11.16 13.31 12.89
N ALA A 42 -10.78 14.20 11.97
CA ALA A 42 -10.48 15.59 12.31
C ALA A 42 -11.76 16.41 12.57
N ASN A 43 -11.71 17.32 13.56
CA ASN A 43 -12.75 18.29 13.90
C ASN A 43 -14.10 17.71 14.35
N ALA A 44 -14.09 17.05 15.52
CA ALA A 44 -15.33 16.72 16.22
C ALA A 44 -16.09 17.97 16.75
N ASP A 45 -15.46 19.15 16.69
CA ASP A 45 -16.02 20.39 17.26
C ASP A 45 -17.07 21.08 16.36
N SER A 46 -17.26 20.61 15.13
CA SER A 46 -18.28 21.11 14.19
C SER A 46 -19.26 19.99 13.81
N VAL A 47 -20.39 19.95 14.47
CA VAL A 47 -21.53 19.06 14.15
C VAL A 47 -21.95 19.19 12.69
N PHE A 48 -21.84 20.38 12.12
CA PHE A 48 -22.16 20.67 10.72
C PHE A 48 -21.20 19.96 9.74
N ARG A 49 -19.90 19.92 10.02
CA ARG A 49 -18.93 19.16 9.20
C ARG A 49 -19.09 17.65 9.35
N PHE A 50 -19.47 17.19 10.53
CA PHE A 50 -19.70 15.78 10.80
C PHE A 50 -20.90 15.24 10.01
N LEU A 51 -21.96 16.01 9.87
CA LEU A 51 -23.18 15.62 9.14
C LEU A 51 -23.08 15.91 7.63
N CYS A 52 -22.50 17.03 7.23
CA CYS A 52 -22.55 17.50 5.83
C CYS A 52 -21.39 17.00 4.96
N LEU A 53 -20.19 16.76 5.52
CA LEU A 53 -19.03 16.29 4.73
C LEU A 53 -19.21 14.88 4.14
N PRO A 54 -19.74 13.88 4.88
CA PRO A 54 -20.09 12.58 4.32
C PRO A 54 -21.18 12.68 3.25
N ILE A 55 -22.20 13.55 3.46
CA ILE A 55 -23.27 13.79 2.51
C ILE A 55 -22.72 14.49 1.26
N TYR A 56 -21.89 15.51 1.40
CA TYR A 56 -21.26 16.21 0.28
C TYR A 56 -20.30 15.30 -0.52
N ARG A 57 -19.49 14.50 0.16
CA ARG A 57 -18.64 13.49 -0.51
C ARG A 57 -19.47 12.42 -1.21
N SER A 58 -20.53 11.92 -0.58
CA SER A 58 -21.47 10.99 -1.20
C SER A 58 -22.20 11.64 -2.38
N PHE A 59 -22.61 12.89 -2.27
CA PHE A 59 -23.26 13.64 -3.35
C PHE A 59 -22.31 13.91 -4.52
N LYS A 60 -21.07 14.32 -4.26
CA LYS A 60 -20.02 14.46 -5.28
C LYS A 60 -19.75 13.14 -6.01
N HIS A 61 -19.73 12.03 -5.29
CA HIS A 61 -19.57 10.71 -5.88
C HIS A 61 -20.82 10.29 -6.67
N VAL A 62 -22.03 10.61 -6.20
CA VAL A 62 -23.28 10.36 -6.93
C VAL A 62 -23.35 11.19 -8.21
N VAL A 63 -22.95 12.46 -8.17
CA VAL A 63 -22.90 13.33 -9.37
C VAL A 63 -21.84 12.85 -10.36
N LEU A 64 -20.66 12.45 -9.88
CA LEU A 64 -19.63 11.84 -10.73
C LEU A 64 -20.09 10.51 -11.34
N ASP A 65 -20.86 9.70 -10.59
CA ASP A 65 -21.43 8.45 -11.10
C ASP A 65 -22.51 8.68 -12.19
N LEU A 66 -23.35 9.70 -12.02
CA LEU A 66 -24.35 10.08 -13.01
C LEU A 66 -23.69 10.62 -14.29
N LEU A 67 -22.59 11.37 -14.15
CA LEU A 67 -21.86 11.96 -15.28
C LEU A 67 -20.89 10.97 -15.95
N CYS A 68 -20.29 10.06 -15.17
CA CYS A 68 -19.22 9.14 -15.63
C CYS A 68 -19.65 7.68 -15.81
N LYS A 69 -20.95 7.40 -15.82
CA LYS A 69 -21.54 6.04 -16.01
C LYS A 69 -21.05 4.99 -14.99
N LYS A 70 -21.92 4.68 -14.03
CA LYS A 70 -22.02 3.47 -13.14
C LYS A 70 -20.74 2.76 -12.58
N ASN A 71 -19.54 2.92 -13.17
CA ASN A 71 -18.38 2.10 -12.86
C ASN A 71 -17.33 2.76 -11.95
N ALA A 72 -17.25 4.10 -11.88
CA ALA A 72 -16.28 4.80 -11.03
C ALA A 72 -16.52 4.56 -9.52
N LYS A 73 -17.77 4.31 -9.13
CA LYS A 73 -18.18 3.98 -7.76
C LYS A 73 -17.80 2.57 -7.34
N GLY A 74 -17.71 1.65 -8.30
CA GLY A 74 -17.51 0.21 -8.04
C GLY A 74 -16.26 -0.06 -7.22
N ASN A 75 -15.13 0.51 -7.61
CA ASN A 75 -13.85 0.31 -6.94
C ASN A 75 -13.84 0.83 -5.49
N HIS A 76 -14.24 2.09 -5.26
CA HIS A 76 -14.29 2.67 -3.91
C HIS A 76 -15.27 1.92 -2.99
N CYS A 77 -16.46 1.56 -3.47
CA CYS A 77 -17.43 0.79 -2.71
C CYS A 77 -16.91 -0.62 -2.38
N ARG A 78 -16.20 -1.26 -3.28
CA ARG A 78 -15.61 -2.58 -3.04
C ARG A 78 -14.44 -2.52 -2.07
N GLY A 79 -13.59 -1.49 -2.15
CA GLY A 79 -12.54 -1.22 -1.17
C GLY A 79 -13.10 -0.94 0.23
N PHE A 80 -14.18 -0.18 0.34
CA PHE A 80 -14.88 0.06 1.60
C PHE A 80 -15.50 -1.22 2.16
N SER A 81 -16.15 -2.04 1.32
CA SER A 81 -16.71 -3.33 1.72
C SER A 81 -15.63 -4.29 2.18
N PHE A 82 -14.48 -4.32 1.49
CA PHE A 82 -13.31 -5.09 1.90
C PHE A 82 -12.79 -4.65 3.27
N THR A 83 -12.60 -3.34 3.46
CA THR A 83 -12.16 -2.78 4.75
C THR A 83 -13.11 -3.18 5.86
N LYS A 84 -14.42 -3.02 5.67
CA LYS A 84 -15.43 -3.37 6.68
C LYS A 84 -15.42 -4.86 7.03
N LYS A 85 -15.14 -5.73 6.07
CA LYS A 85 -15.18 -7.19 6.26
C LYS A 85 -13.88 -7.74 6.88
N TYR A 86 -12.72 -7.22 6.46
CA TYR A 86 -11.44 -7.86 6.73
C TYR A 86 -10.49 -7.06 7.61
N ILE A 87 -10.72 -5.75 7.78
CA ILE A 87 -9.82 -4.89 8.54
C ILE A 87 -10.56 -4.32 9.75
N PRO A 88 -10.27 -4.78 10.97
CA PRO A 88 -10.81 -4.15 12.18
C PRO A 88 -10.41 -2.68 12.23
N THR A 89 -11.38 -1.78 12.31
CA THR A 89 -11.13 -0.33 12.34
C THR A 89 -11.72 0.33 13.58
N GLY A 90 -11.01 1.31 14.12
CA GLY A 90 -11.47 2.15 15.22
C GLY A 90 -11.36 3.63 14.90
N LYS A 91 -12.41 4.41 15.16
CA LYS A 91 -12.38 5.87 14.97
C LYS A 91 -11.69 6.55 16.13
N ILE A 92 -10.74 7.42 15.83
CA ILE A 92 -10.07 8.29 16.77
C ILE A 92 -10.45 9.72 16.45
N TYR A 93 -11.19 10.35 17.35
CA TYR A 93 -11.66 11.73 17.18
C TYR A 93 -10.60 12.69 17.69
N ILE A 94 -10.17 13.63 16.84
CA ILE A 94 -9.21 14.67 17.19
C ILE A 94 -10.01 15.96 17.42
N SER A 95 -10.07 16.41 18.67
CA SER A 95 -10.64 17.71 19.06
C SER A 95 -9.52 18.77 19.15
N GLN A 96 -9.84 20.03 18.80
CA GLN A 96 -8.89 21.13 19.02
C GLN A 96 -8.75 21.48 20.52
N ALA A 97 -9.76 21.15 21.33
CA ALA A 97 -9.82 21.48 22.74
C ALA A 97 -9.27 20.41 23.67
N ARG A 98 -9.11 19.16 23.20
CA ARG A 98 -8.63 18.05 24.03
C ARG A 98 -7.63 17.20 23.23
N GLN A 99 -6.40 17.11 23.71
CA GLN A 99 -5.52 16.01 23.35
C GLN A 99 -6.23 14.72 23.79
N ILE A 100 -6.76 13.95 22.84
CA ILE A 100 -7.35 12.66 23.17
C ILE A 100 -6.20 11.73 23.50
N CYS A 101 -6.05 11.39 24.76
CA CYS A 101 -5.16 10.33 25.19
C CYS A 101 -5.69 9.00 24.62
N LEU A 102 -5.12 8.55 23.52
CA LEU A 102 -5.47 7.29 22.84
C LEU A 102 -5.49 6.08 23.79
N GLY A 103 -4.59 6.05 24.76
CA GLY A 103 -4.41 4.91 25.67
C GLY A 103 -5.59 4.59 26.56
N LYS A 104 -6.35 5.57 27.02
CA LYS A 104 -7.42 5.34 28.00
C LYS A 104 -8.67 4.66 27.42
N ASN A 105 -8.92 4.84 26.11
CA ASN A 105 -10.13 4.32 25.47
C ASN A 105 -9.97 2.96 24.79
N PHE A 106 -8.75 2.51 24.50
CA PHE A 106 -8.51 1.32 23.68
C PHE A 106 -7.69 0.22 24.34
N ASN A 107 -7.14 0.44 25.55
CA ASN A 107 -6.21 -0.49 26.20
C ASN A 107 -5.10 -0.94 25.20
N ILE A 108 -4.29 0.03 24.76
CA ILE A 108 -3.28 -0.14 23.71
C ILE A 108 -2.05 -0.86 24.27
N ASN A 109 -1.56 -1.85 23.53
CA ASN A 109 -0.29 -2.52 23.80
C ASN A 109 0.86 -1.80 23.07
N HIS A 110 0.75 -1.68 21.75
CA HIS A 110 1.68 -0.93 20.91
C HIS A 110 0.94 -0.06 19.92
N TYR A 111 1.58 1.04 19.55
CA TYR A 111 1.19 1.89 18.44
C TYR A 111 2.10 1.56 17.25
N VAL A 112 1.53 0.92 16.22
CA VAL A 112 2.27 0.40 15.06
C VAL A 112 2.07 1.33 13.88
N ILE A 113 3.12 2.00 13.45
CA ILE A 113 3.10 2.91 12.30
C ILE A 113 3.49 2.15 11.04
N GLY A 114 2.64 2.17 10.05
CA GLY A 114 2.92 1.51 8.77
C GLY A 114 1.83 0.51 8.37
N SER A 115 2.04 -0.22 7.34
CA SER A 115 3.08 -0.04 6.32
C SER A 115 2.71 1.08 5.33
N ASP A 116 3.32 1.07 4.15
CA ASP A 116 3.09 1.99 3.05
C ASP A 116 3.64 3.42 3.31
N GLN A 117 3.36 4.37 2.41
CA GLN A 117 3.91 5.72 2.41
C GLN A 117 3.34 6.62 3.52
N VAL A 118 3.31 6.10 4.75
CA VAL A 118 2.78 6.84 5.91
C VAL A 118 3.58 8.10 6.22
N TRP A 119 4.86 8.13 5.84
CA TRP A 119 5.77 9.25 6.03
C TRP A 119 5.99 10.09 4.79
N ASN A 120 5.21 9.88 3.73
CA ASN A 120 5.24 10.75 2.55
C ASN A 120 4.53 12.07 2.86
N TYR A 121 5.33 13.09 3.16
CA TYR A 121 4.86 14.40 3.56
C TYR A 121 4.29 15.24 2.40
N GLN A 122 4.57 14.88 1.16
CA GLN A 122 4.11 15.63 -0.02
C GLN A 122 2.59 15.58 -0.21
N TRP A 123 1.93 14.58 0.40
CA TRP A 123 0.48 14.35 0.22
C TRP A 123 -0.35 14.69 1.46
N ILE A 124 0.29 15.13 2.53
CA ILE A 124 -0.36 15.36 3.83
C ILE A 124 0.12 16.65 4.45
N THR A 125 -0.68 17.18 5.38
CA THR A 125 -0.27 18.35 6.15
C THR A 125 0.81 17.98 7.18
N LYS A 126 1.58 18.97 7.64
CA LYS A 126 2.55 18.80 8.75
C LYS A 126 1.89 18.23 10.02
N LYS A 127 0.64 18.62 10.28
CA LYS A 127 -0.15 18.10 11.40
C LYS A 127 -0.48 16.62 11.21
N ASP A 128 -0.89 16.23 10.03
CA ASP A 128 -1.19 14.81 9.74
C ASP A 128 0.09 13.95 9.77
N LEU A 129 1.22 14.48 9.32
CA LEU A 129 2.52 13.82 9.45
C LEU A 129 2.87 13.58 10.93
N ALA A 130 2.73 14.61 11.78
CA ALA A 130 2.97 14.46 13.21
C ALA A 130 2.03 13.40 13.84
N LEU A 131 0.76 13.34 13.43
CA LEU A 131 -0.18 12.30 13.89
C LEU A 131 0.29 10.90 13.49
N ARG A 132 0.76 10.74 12.25
CA ARG A 132 1.29 9.47 11.75
C ARG A 132 2.62 9.07 12.39
N LEU A 133 3.34 10.03 12.98
CA LEU A 133 4.54 9.81 13.79
C LEU A 133 4.24 9.63 15.30
N GLY A 134 2.96 9.52 15.67
CA GLY A 134 2.56 9.24 17.04
C GLY A 134 2.55 10.46 17.96
N SER A 135 2.34 11.69 17.45
CA SER A 135 2.35 12.92 18.26
C SER A 135 1.31 12.95 19.40
N LEU A 136 0.24 12.16 19.28
CA LEU A 136 -0.81 12.05 20.31
C LEU A 136 -0.69 10.80 21.18
N VAL A 137 0.31 9.98 20.96
CA VAL A 137 0.52 8.76 21.73
C VAL A 137 1.16 9.13 23.06
N PRO A 138 0.60 8.70 24.21
CA PRO A 138 1.23 8.87 25.52
C PRO A 138 2.61 8.21 25.59
N ASP A 139 3.50 8.74 26.43
CA ASP A 139 4.89 8.27 26.51
C ASP A 139 5.02 6.86 27.12
N ASP A 140 4.02 6.40 27.86
CA ASP A 140 3.94 5.05 28.44
C ASP A 140 3.51 3.98 27.43
N ILE A 141 3.08 4.37 26.23
CA ILE A 141 2.71 3.44 25.16
C ILE A 141 3.86 3.32 24.16
N PRO A 142 4.39 2.10 23.96
CA PRO A 142 5.45 1.89 22.97
C PRO A 142 4.98 2.17 21.54
N ILE A 143 5.79 2.90 20.79
CA ILE A 143 5.60 3.17 19.37
C ILE A 143 6.64 2.39 18.58
N ILE A 144 6.23 1.69 17.54
CA ILE A 144 7.11 1.04 16.57
C ILE A 144 6.69 1.39 15.15
N SER A 145 7.58 1.31 14.18
CA SER A 145 7.18 1.36 12.77
C SER A 145 7.47 0.05 12.08
N TYR A 146 6.51 -0.49 11.34
CA TYR A 146 6.68 -1.68 10.51
C TYR A 146 6.58 -1.32 9.02
N ALA A 147 7.67 -1.51 8.30
CA ALA A 147 7.77 -1.27 6.86
C ALA A 147 7.21 0.11 6.45
N ALA A 148 7.42 1.14 7.27
CA ALA A 148 7.01 2.50 6.95
C ALA A 148 7.80 3.01 5.74
N SER A 149 7.19 3.88 4.92
CA SER A 149 7.83 4.39 3.71
C SER A 149 7.72 5.89 3.62
N PHE A 150 8.81 6.53 3.22
CA PHE A 150 8.85 7.95 2.87
C PHE A 150 8.31 8.17 1.45
N GLY A 151 8.61 7.26 0.52
CA GLY A 151 8.23 7.40 -0.88
C GLY A 151 8.88 8.59 -1.60
N VAL A 152 9.92 9.16 -1.01
CA VAL A 152 10.75 10.25 -1.54
C VAL A 152 12.23 9.93 -1.31
N SER A 153 13.11 10.53 -2.10
CA SER A 153 14.57 10.37 -1.96
C SER A 153 15.20 11.40 -1.01
N GLU A 154 14.50 12.49 -0.74
CA GLU A 154 14.97 13.58 0.11
C GLU A 154 13.81 14.12 0.95
N VAL A 155 14.15 14.69 2.12
CA VAL A 155 13.18 15.38 2.98
C VAL A 155 13.51 16.87 3.01
N GLU A 156 12.51 17.70 2.71
CA GLU A 156 12.67 19.17 2.74
C GLU A 156 13.05 19.67 4.14
N ASP A 157 13.93 20.68 4.19
CA ASP A 157 14.45 21.23 5.46
C ASP A 157 13.34 21.71 6.40
N ASN A 158 12.26 22.25 5.85
CA ASN A 158 11.11 22.72 6.62
C ASN A 158 10.25 21.59 7.23
N VAL A 159 10.52 20.32 6.86
CA VAL A 159 9.81 19.12 7.34
C VAL A 159 10.67 18.28 8.27
N LYS A 160 12.01 18.29 8.08
CA LYS A 160 12.97 17.54 8.92
C LYS A 160 12.74 17.68 10.43
N PRO A 161 12.44 18.91 10.98
CA PRO A 161 12.20 19.05 12.41
C PRO A 161 11.06 18.20 12.97
N ILE A 162 10.07 17.84 12.14
CA ILE A 162 8.97 16.96 12.57
C ILE A 162 9.48 15.54 12.77
N PHE A 163 10.27 15.03 11.83
CA PHE A 163 10.89 13.70 11.94
C PHE A 163 11.88 13.65 13.10
N GLN A 164 12.75 14.66 13.22
CA GLN A 164 13.72 14.78 14.32
C GLN A 164 13.07 14.79 15.70
N LYS A 165 11.87 15.37 15.80
CA LYS A 165 11.12 15.42 17.07
C LYS A 165 10.48 14.07 17.43
N TYR A 166 9.92 13.36 16.46
CA TYR A 166 9.05 12.22 16.75
C TYR A 166 9.70 10.85 16.51
N LEU A 167 10.63 10.69 15.56
CA LEU A 167 11.31 9.42 15.33
C LEU A 167 12.06 8.90 16.58
N PRO A 168 12.75 9.74 17.39
CA PRO A 168 13.41 9.28 18.61
C PRO A 168 12.47 8.70 19.67
N ARG A 169 11.15 8.90 19.57
CA ARG A 169 10.17 8.31 20.48
C ARG A 169 9.82 6.87 20.12
N LEU A 170 10.19 6.40 18.92
CA LEU A 170 9.93 5.04 18.49
C LEU A 170 10.92 4.08 19.16
N LYS A 171 10.42 2.99 19.73
CA LYS A 171 11.25 1.94 20.34
C LYS A 171 12.02 1.12 19.28
N ALA A 172 11.43 0.94 18.12
CA ALA A 172 12.04 0.26 16.99
C ALA A 172 11.55 0.89 15.69
N ILE A 173 12.45 1.04 14.73
CA ILE A 173 12.17 1.66 13.44
C ILE A 173 12.47 0.66 12.35
N SER A 174 11.44 0.26 11.59
CA SER A 174 11.66 -0.41 10.33
C SER A 174 10.99 0.32 9.18
N VAL A 175 11.62 0.23 8.04
CA VAL A 175 11.22 0.87 6.79
C VAL A 175 11.16 -0.15 5.67
N ARG A 176 10.54 0.19 4.56
CA ARG A 176 10.37 -0.70 3.40
C ARG A 176 11.45 -0.50 2.34
N GLU A 177 12.18 0.59 2.38
CA GLU A 177 13.19 0.95 1.40
C GLU A 177 14.53 1.38 2.03
N ASP A 178 15.63 1.05 1.35
CA ASP A 178 17.00 1.40 1.77
C ASP A 178 17.14 2.90 1.98
N ARG A 179 16.63 3.70 1.04
CA ARG A 179 16.66 5.17 1.14
C ARG A 179 15.91 5.67 2.37
N GLY A 180 14.85 4.99 2.78
CA GLY A 180 14.13 5.31 4.02
C GLY A 180 14.98 5.13 5.26
N ALA A 181 15.80 4.07 5.32
CA ALA A 181 16.74 3.86 6.42
C ALA A 181 17.83 4.93 6.46
N GLU A 182 18.39 5.29 5.30
CA GLU A 182 19.35 6.38 5.18
C GLU A 182 18.76 7.72 5.65
N LEU A 183 17.52 8.05 5.23
CA LEU A 183 16.84 9.28 5.64
C LEU A 183 16.62 9.34 7.15
N VAL A 184 16.26 8.23 7.80
CA VAL A 184 16.16 8.18 9.27
C VAL A 184 17.52 8.50 9.89
N LYS A 185 18.59 7.87 9.43
CA LYS A 185 19.94 8.06 9.94
C LYS A 185 20.45 9.49 9.71
N GLU A 186 20.25 10.04 8.52
CA GLU A 186 20.63 11.41 8.17
C GLU A 186 19.94 12.46 9.05
N MET A 187 18.66 12.27 9.35
CA MET A 187 17.88 13.23 10.13
C MET A 187 18.09 13.12 11.64
N THR A 188 18.32 11.90 12.16
CA THR A 188 18.22 11.64 13.60
C THR A 188 19.44 10.94 14.19
N GLY A 189 20.33 10.37 13.38
CA GLY A 189 21.41 9.49 13.81
C GLY A 189 20.96 8.09 14.24
N LEU A 190 19.65 7.78 14.18
CA LEU A 190 19.11 6.48 14.56
C LEU A 190 19.24 5.48 13.41
N GLU A 191 19.33 4.21 13.75
CA GLU A 191 19.28 3.12 12.78
C GLU A 191 17.83 2.68 12.52
N ALA A 192 17.54 2.33 11.26
CA ALA A 192 16.29 1.73 10.86
C ALA A 192 16.55 0.44 10.07
N THR A 193 15.78 -0.59 10.35
CA THR A 193 15.91 -1.89 9.66
C THR A 193 15.02 -1.93 8.42
N VAL A 194 15.55 -2.38 7.29
CA VAL A 194 14.74 -2.63 6.09
C VAL A 194 14.06 -3.99 6.23
N VAL A 195 12.74 -4.01 6.15
CA VAL A 195 11.92 -5.23 6.25
C VAL A 195 10.98 -5.33 5.06
N LEU A 196 10.48 -6.54 4.80
CA LEU A 196 9.50 -6.75 3.73
C LEU A 196 8.18 -6.02 3.98
N ASP A 197 7.58 -5.54 2.89
CA ASP A 197 6.18 -5.09 2.94
C ASP A 197 5.29 -6.22 3.47
N PRO A 198 4.29 -5.93 4.34
CA PRO A 198 3.41 -6.96 4.89
C PRO A 198 2.75 -7.84 3.83
N THR A 199 2.53 -7.32 2.61
CA THR A 199 1.94 -8.12 1.53
C THR A 199 2.81 -9.31 1.13
N LEU A 200 4.11 -9.21 1.26
CA LEU A 200 5.06 -10.30 0.99
C LEU A 200 5.22 -11.26 2.17
N MET A 201 4.76 -10.89 3.37
CA MET A 201 4.81 -11.75 4.55
C MET A 201 3.72 -12.83 4.57
N LEU A 202 2.62 -12.62 3.86
CA LEU A 202 1.60 -13.64 3.64
C LEU A 202 1.95 -14.46 2.40
N ASP A 203 1.67 -15.77 2.45
CA ASP A 203 1.87 -16.65 1.31
C ASP A 203 0.71 -16.62 0.30
N SER A 204 0.91 -17.22 -0.86
CA SER A 204 -0.10 -17.25 -1.93
C SER A 204 -1.38 -18.00 -1.51
N LYS A 205 -1.28 -18.99 -0.62
CA LYS A 205 -2.44 -19.73 -0.09
C LYS A 205 -3.28 -18.86 0.84
N GLN A 206 -2.62 -18.11 1.73
CA GLN A 206 -3.29 -17.14 2.61
C GLN A 206 -4.00 -16.06 1.79
N TRP A 207 -3.34 -15.54 0.75
CA TRP A 207 -3.95 -14.56 -0.16
C TRP A 207 -5.11 -15.15 -0.96
N SER A 208 -5.00 -16.38 -1.46
CA SER A 208 -6.06 -17.05 -2.22
C SER A 208 -7.31 -17.30 -1.38
N SER A 209 -7.19 -17.39 -0.05
CA SER A 209 -8.33 -17.59 0.84
C SER A 209 -9.35 -16.46 0.86
N ILE A 210 -8.98 -15.26 0.43
CA ILE A 210 -9.88 -14.10 0.36
C ILE A 210 -10.48 -13.88 -1.03
N THR A 211 -10.07 -14.63 -2.05
CA THR A 211 -10.63 -14.52 -3.42
C THR A 211 -12.07 -15.04 -3.47
N ARG A 212 -12.80 -14.70 -4.52
CA ARG A 212 -14.24 -14.97 -4.58
C ARG A 212 -14.76 -15.46 -5.94
N GLY A 213 -13.86 -15.91 -6.84
CA GLY A 213 -14.27 -16.41 -8.15
C GLY A 213 -14.64 -15.31 -9.15
N PHE A 214 -13.98 -14.17 -9.07
CA PHE A 214 -14.18 -13.05 -10.00
C PHE A 214 -13.69 -13.34 -11.42
N VAL A 215 -12.62 -14.14 -11.55
CA VAL A 215 -12.01 -14.48 -12.84
C VAL A 215 -12.44 -15.88 -13.26
N PRO A 216 -13.11 -16.06 -14.42
CA PRO A 216 -13.40 -17.37 -14.97
C PRO A 216 -12.15 -18.24 -15.15
N ASN A 217 -12.29 -19.55 -15.01
CA ASN A 217 -11.13 -20.45 -15.06
C ASN A 217 -10.54 -20.62 -16.47
N ASP A 218 -11.33 -20.41 -17.49
CA ASP A 218 -10.96 -20.48 -18.91
C ASP A 218 -10.46 -19.14 -19.48
N ASP A 219 -10.44 -18.09 -18.67
CA ASP A 219 -10.02 -16.75 -19.10
C ASP A 219 -8.49 -16.64 -19.22
N ARG A 220 -8.00 -16.48 -20.43
CA ARG A 220 -6.58 -16.28 -20.73
C ARG A 220 -6.29 -14.81 -20.97
N TYR A 221 -5.48 -14.20 -20.11
CA TYR A 221 -5.21 -12.77 -20.21
C TYR A 221 -3.81 -12.38 -19.74
N VAL A 222 -3.35 -11.27 -20.29
CA VAL A 222 -2.29 -10.46 -19.71
C VAL A 222 -2.93 -9.38 -18.84
N LEU A 223 -2.33 -9.10 -17.69
CA LEU A 223 -2.84 -8.14 -16.75
C LEU A 223 -2.03 -6.84 -16.81
N THR A 224 -2.73 -5.71 -16.83
CA THR A 224 -2.10 -4.41 -16.68
C THR A 224 -2.61 -3.68 -15.44
N TYR A 225 -1.69 -3.08 -14.72
CA TYR A 225 -1.99 -2.19 -13.59
C TYR A 225 -1.00 -1.03 -13.56
N PHE A 226 -1.44 0.12 -14.01
CA PHE A 226 -0.65 1.34 -14.05
C PHE A 226 -1.26 2.41 -13.17
N LEU A 227 -0.43 3.08 -12.38
CA LEU A 227 -0.79 4.28 -11.62
C LEU A 227 -0.57 5.54 -12.49
N GLY A 228 0.32 5.45 -13.48
CA GLY A 228 0.47 6.39 -14.58
C GLY A 228 -0.27 5.93 -15.84
N LYS A 229 0.11 6.50 -16.98
CA LYS A 229 -0.35 6.02 -18.30
C LYS A 229 0.84 5.39 -19.03
N PRO A 230 0.68 4.21 -19.62
CA PRO A 230 1.70 3.65 -20.50
C PRO A 230 1.84 4.53 -21.76
N SER A 231 3.06 4.59 -22.32
CA SER A 231 3.30 5.21 -23.62
C SER A 231 2.69 4.36 -24.74
N ASP A 232 2.60 4.92 -25.95
CA ASP A 232 2.12 4.17 -27.12
C ASP A 232 3.02 2.97 -27.44
N GLU A 233 4.34 3.09 -27.26
CA GLU A 233 5.27 1.97 -27.45
C GLU A 233 5.05 0.86 -26.41
N GLN A 234 4.84 1.23 -25.14
CA GLN A 234 4.52 0.29 -24.08
C GLN A 234 3.16 -0.40 -24.34
N GLU A 235 2.16 0.36 -24.77
CA GLU A 235 0.84 -0.17 -25.14
C GLU A 235 0.93 -1.13 -26.34
N ASN A 236 1.77 -0.84 -27.35
CA ASN A 236 2.02 -1.72 -28.47
C ASN A 236 2.71 -3.02 -28.03
N THR A 237 3.67 -2.95 -27.11
CA THR A 237 4.30 -4.15 -26.50
C THR A 237 3.27 -5.03 -25.81
N ILE A 238 2.36 -4.44 -25.01
CA ILE A 238 1.28 -5.17 -24.32
C ILE A 238 0.37 -5.89 -25.32
N LYS A 239 -0.08 -5.19 -26.37
CA LYS A 239 -0.96 -5.75 -27.39
C LYS A 239 -0.27 -6.85 -28.20
N ALA A 240 0.98 -6.64 -28.60
CA ALA A 240 1.75 -7.62 -29.34
C ALA A 240 1.94 -8.91 -28.54
N TYR A 241 2.29 -8.80 -27.26
CA TYR A 241 2.42 -9.97 -26.38
C TYR A 241 1.07 -10.71 -26.25
N ALA A 242 -0.01 -9.99 -25.95
CA ALA A 242 -1.33 -10.58 -25.80
C ALA A 242 -1.78 -11.33 -27.06
N SER A 243 -1.59 -10.72 -28.24
CA SER A 243 -1.92 -11.33 -29.53
C SER A 243 -1.09 -12.59 -29.80
N ALA A 244 0.23 -12.54 -29.58
CA ALA A 244 1.13 -13.66 -29.82
C ALA A 244 0.81 -14.88 -28.91
N HIS A 245 0.20 -14.67 -27.74
CA HIS A 245 -0.11 -15.72 -26.78
C HIS A 245 -1.60 -16.09 -26.73
N GLY A 246 -2.44 -15.53 -27.62
CA GLY A 246 -3.87 -15.77 -27.62
C GLY A 246 -4.56 -15.31 -26.32
N CYS A 247 -4.10 -14.21 -25.76
CA CYS A 247 -4.61 -13.63 -24.51
C CYS A 247 -5.41 -12.36 -24.80
N ARG A 248 -6.45 -12.11 -24.01
CA ARG A 248 -7.02 -10.76 -23.92
C ARG A 248 -6.20 -9.88 -22.97
N VAL A 249 -6.42 -8.57 -23.01
CA VAL A 249 -5.80 -7.63 -22.07
C VAL A 249 -6.82 -7.24 -21.00
N ARG A 250 -6.58 -7.61 -19.75
CA ARG A 250 -7.35 -7.10 -18.60
C ARG A 250 -6.62 -5.90 -17.98
N ARG A 251 -7.40 -4.87 -17.63
CA ARG A 251 -6.87 -3.55 -17.28
C ARG A 251 -7.44 -3.04 -15.95
N ILE A 252 -6.66 -3.13 -14.89
CA ILE A 252 -7.04 -2.56 -13.60
C ILE A 252 -6.92 -1.04 -13.65
N LEU A 253 -7.89 -0.30 -13.11
CA LEU A 253 -8.00 1.17 -13.10
C LEU A 253 -8.09 1.83 -14.49
N ASP A 254 -8.44 1.09 -15.52
CA ASP A 254 -8.57 1.60 -16.87
C ASP A 254 -9.99 1.39 -17.41
N LEU A 255 -10.66 2.47 -17.77
CA LEU A 255 -12.05 2.45 -18.26
C LEU A 255 -12.22 1.75 -19.62
N ARG A 256 -11.12 1.44 -20.32
CA ARG A 256 -11.16 0.62 -21.55
C ARG A 256 -11.61 -0.82 -21.23
N ASP A 257 -11.39 -1.29 -20.01
CA ASP A 257 -11.90 -2.56 -19.49
C ASP A 257 -12.84 -2.32 -18.30
N LYS A 258 -14.12 -2.16 -18.60
CA LYS A 258 -15.15 -1.83 -17.61
C LYS A 258 -15.36 -2.92 -16.55
N GLU A 259 -15.19 -4.18 -16.96
CA GLU A 259 -15.32 -5.33 -16.06
C GLU A 259 -14.22 -5.30 -14.99
N THR A 260 -12.97 -5.23 -15.45
CA THR A 260 -11.80 -5.20 -14.54
C THR A 260 -11.67 -3.88 -13.79
N TYR A 261 -12.13 -2.76 -14.37
CA TYR A 261 -12.16 -1.45 -13.67
C TYR A 261 -12.96 -1.49 -12.38
N ALA A 262 -14.04 -2.27 -12.34
CA ALA A 262 -14.88 -2.40 -11.16
C ALA A 262 -14.34 -3.42 -10.12
N ALA A 263 -13.17 -4.01 -10.33
CA ALA A 263 -12.55 -4.96 -9.40
C ALA A 263 -12.31 -4.36 -8.01
N GLY A 264 -12.46 -5.15 -6.97
CA GLY A 264 -12.10 -4.80 -5.59
C GLY A 264 -10.76 -5.39 -5.17
N PRO A 265 -10.31 -5.20 -3.91
CA PRO A 265 -9.04 -5.75 -3.43
C PRO A 265 -8.94 -7.27 -3.53
N GLN A 266 -10.03 -8.01 -3.31
CA GLN A 266 -10.07 -9.47 -3.46
C GLN A 266 -9.92 -9.90 -4.92
N ASP A 267 -10.56 -9.17 -5.83
CA ASP A 267 -10.49 -9.40 -7.25
C ASP A 267 -9.09 -9.07 -7.80
N PHE A 268 -8.43 -8.04 -7.22
CA PHE A 268 -7.04 -7.73 -7.52
C PHE A 268 -6.13 -8.92 -7.24
N VAL A 269 -6.25 -9.53 -6.07
CA VAL A 269 -5.50 -10.74 -5.71
C VAL A 269 -5.75 -11.86 -6.71
N GLU A 270 -7.01 -12.11 -7.05
CA GLU A 270 -7.40 -13.17 -7.99
C GLU A 270 -6.90 -12.89 -9.41
N LEU A 271 -6.96 -11.64 -9.86
CA LEU A 271 -6.45 -11.23 -11.17
C LEU A 271 -4.95 -11.49 -11.30
N PHE A 272 -4.17 -11.20 -10.25
CA PHE A 272 -2.74 -11.53 -10.24
C PHE A 272 -2.49 -13.03 -10.21
N SER A 273 -3.26 -13.80 -9.45
CA SER A 273 -3.07 -15.24 -9.32
C SER A 273 -3.27 -16.02 -10.62
N LYS A 274 -4.15 -15.54 -11.53
CA LYS A 274 -4.53 -16.21 -12.78
C LYS A 274 -3.93 -15.58 -14.05
N ALA A 275 -3.25 -14.43 -13.95
CA ALA A 275 -2.63 -13.77 -15.10
C ALA A 275 -1.56 -14.65 -15.76
N GLN A 276 -1.44 -14.58 -17.10
CA GLN A 276 -0.36 -15.21 -17.85
C GLN A 276 0.92 -14.37 -17.81
N TYR A 277 0.77 -13.06 -17.85
CA TYR A 277 1.86 -12.08 -17.77
C TYR A 277 1.35 -10.78 -17.17
N VAL A 278 2.23 -9.98 -16.55
CA VAL A 278 1.87 -8.72 -15.92
C VAL A 278 2.71 -7.57 -16.48
N PHE A 279 2.05 -6.46 -16.82
CA PHE A 279 2.70 -5.18 -17.11
C PHE A 279 2.27 -4.13 -16.11
N THR A 280 3.22 -3.42 -15.51
CA THR A 280 2.90 -2.52 -14.41
C THR A 280 3.94 -1.41 -14.21
N ASP A 281 3.56 -0.38 -13.42
CA ASP A 281 4.44 0.62 -12.81
C ASP A 281 4.26 0.66 -11.28
N SER A 282 3.59 -0.35 -10.70
CA SER A 282 3.14 -0.35 -9.32
C SER A 282 3.96 -1.30 -8.44
N TYR A 283 4.42 -0.81 -7.29
CA TYR A 283 5.11 -1.59 -6.26
C TYR A 283 4.32 -2.83 -5.83
N HIS A 284 3.06 -2.68 -5.45
CA HIS A 284 2.25 -3.82 -4.99
C HIS A 284 1.94 -4.81 -6.12
N ALA A 285 1.86 -4.35 -7.36
CA ALA A 285 1.74 -5.26 -8.50
C ALA A 285 2.97 -6.16 -8.62
N CYS A 286 4.19 -5.62 -8.41
CA CYS A 286 5.40 -6.42 -8.38
C CYS A 286 5.38 -7.42 -7.22
N CYS A 287 4.96 -7.00 -6.02
CA CYS A 287 4.82 -7.90 -4.88
C CYS A 287 3.89 -9.08 -5.19
N PHE A 288 2.71 -8.83 -5.75
CA PHE A 288 1.77 -9.89 -6.11
C PHE A 288 2.23 -10.73 -7.30
N SER A 289 2.99 -10.15 -8.24
CA SER A 289 3.64 -10.91 -9.32
C SER A 289 4.66 -11.89 -8.77
N VAL A 290 5.48 -11.46 -7.81
CA VAL A 290 6.43 -12.34 -7.09
C VAL A 290 5.69 -13.45 -6.36
N LEU A 291 4.66 -13.14 -5.56
CA LEU A 291 3.89 -14.11 -4.77
C LEU A 291 3.21 -15.20 -5.61
N TYR A 292 2.80 -14.87 -6.83
CA TYR A 292 2.10 -15.78 -7.73
C TYR A 292 2.96 -16.27 -8.91
N HIS A 293 4.28 -16.10 -8.84
CA HIS A 293 5.26 -16.52 -9.86
C HIS A 293 4.89 -16.05 -11.27
N LYS A 294 4.47 -14.79 -11.40
CA LYS A 294 4.13 -14.23 -12.70
C LYS A 294 5.34 -13.64 -13.38
N GLN A 295 5.56 -13.99 -14.62
CA GLN A 295 6.49 -13.23 -15.45
C GLN A 295 5.93 -11.82 -15.62
N PHE A 296 6.75 -10.79 -15.45
CA PHE A 296 6.26 -9.42 -15.51
C PHE A 296 7.32 -8.44 -16.03
N THR A 297 6.83 -7.36 -16.61
CA THR A 297 7.64 -6.21 -17.03
C THR A 297 7.17 -4.97 -16.26
N VAL A 298 8.11 -4.24 -15.72
CA VAL A 298 7.87 -2.94 -15.10
C VAL A 298 8.25 -1.84 -16.07
N PHE A 299 7.30 -1.00 -16.42
CA PHE A 299 7.57 0.14 -17.27
C PHE A 299 7.84 1.40 -16.44
N ASN A 300 8.86 2.16 -16.85
CA ASN A 300 9.11 3.48 -16.30
C ASN A 300 7.92 4.41 -16.61
N ARG A 301 7.52 5.23 -15.64
CA ARG A 301 6.46 6.21 -15.85
C ARG A 301 6.93 7.30 -16.79
N ALA A 302 6.20 7.51 -17.88
CA ALA A 302 6.47 8.61 -18.80
C ALA A 302 6.30 9.97 -18.07
N GLY A 303 7.28 10.87 -18.25
CA GLY A 303 7.21 12.25 -17.74
C GLY A 303 7.60 12.42 -16.25
N MET A 304 8.14 11.41 -15.60
CA MET A 304 8.72 11.51 -14.25
C MET A 304 10.25 11.53 -14.32
N ASP A 305 10.82 12.56 -14.95
CA ASP A 305 12.25 12.77 -14.94
C ASP A 305 12.72 13.18 -13.53
N GLY A 306 13.24 12.23 -12.80
CA GLY A 306 14.25 12.42 -11.73
C GLY A 306 13.84 13.05 -10.40
N LYS A 307 12.63 13.59 -10.19
CA LYS A 307 12.33 14.39 -8.98
C LYS A 307 11.31 13.80 -7.99
N ALA A 308 10.55 12.81 -8.34
CA ALA A 308 9.69 12.12 -7.38
C ALA A 308 9.98 10.63 -7.48
N SER A 309 11.11 10.20 -6.93
CA SER A 309 11.48 8.79 -7.03
C SER A 309 10.59 7.93 -6.14
N MET A 310 9.38 7.63 -6.64
CA MET A 310 8.72 6.41 -6.23
C MET A 310 9.59 5.18 -6.52
N ASN A 311 10.77 5.40 -7.10
CA ASN A 311 11.72 4.39 -7.54
C ASN A 311 12.49 3.75 -6.38
N SER A 312 12.79 4.46 -5.28
CA SER A 312 13.59 3.90 -4.17
C SER A 312 12.99 2.62 -3.58
N ARG A 313 11.66 2.54 -3.50
CA ARG A 313 10.96 1.32 -3.05
C ARG A 313 11.07 0.18 -4.05
N MET A 314 10.96 0.50 -5.34
CA MET A 314 11.11 -0.46 -6.42
C MET A 314 12.56 -0.92 -6.51
N GLU A 315 13.51 -0.01 -6.38
CA GLU A 315 14.95 -0.31 -6.36
C GLU A 315 15.30 -1.27 -5.23
N THR A 316 14.81 -1.01 -4.01
CA THR A 316 14.99 -1.92 -2.87
C THR A 316 14.34 -3.28 -3.14
N LEU A 317 13.10 -3.32 -3.63
CA LEU A 317 12.41 -4.56 -3.95
C LEU A 317 13.21 -5.39 -4.96
N PHE A 318 13.67 -4.74 -6.04
CA PHE A 318 14.43 -5.44 -7.09
C PHE A 318 15.83 -5.83 -6.64
N ARG A 319 16.44 -5.09 -5.71
CA ARG A 319 17.69 -5.51 -5.07
C ARG A 319 17.51 -6.76 -4.21
N LEU A 320 16.46 -6.77 -3.38
CA LEU A 320 16.17 -7.88 -2.47
C LEU A 320 15.92 -9.21 -3.22
N PHE A 321 15.30 -9.13 -4.40
CA PHE A 321 14.92 -10.32 -5.18
C PHE A 321 15.74 -10.53 -6.45
N ASP A 322 16.80 -9.74 -6.66
CA ASP A 322 17.63 -9.75 -7.87
C ASP A 322 16.82 -9.60 -9.18
N LEU A 323 15.88 -8.65 -9.16
CA LEU A 323 14.92 -8.41 -10.23
C LEU A 323 15.16 -7.08 -10.99
N LYS A 324 16.40 -6.54 -10.97
CA LYS A 324 16.67 -5.26 -11.66
C LYS A 324 16.38 -5.29 -13.16
N SER A 325 16.49 -6.46 -13.78
CA SER A 325 16.23 -6.67 -15.20
C SER A 325 14.77 -6.59 -15.62
N VAL A 326 13.82 -6.54 -14.68
CA VAL A 326 12.39 -6.43 -15.05
C VAL A 326 11.97 -5.01 -15.42
N VAL A 327 12.82 -4.00 -15.14
CA VAL A 327 12.53 -2.59 -15.46
C VAL A 327 12.97 -2.31 -16.89
N MET A 328 12.01 -1.93 -17.72
CA MET A 328 12.19 -1.71 -19.14
C MET A 328 11.55 -0.38 -19.57
N ASP A 329 12.19 0.32 -20.49
CA ASP A 329 11.55 1.47 -21.15
C ASP A 329 10.56 0.98 -22.21
N LYS A 330 10.90 -0.11 -22.90
CA LYS A 330 10.11 -0.79 -23.92
C LYS A 330 10.49 -2.26 -24.01
N GLY A 331 9.65 -3.07 -24.64
CA GLY A 331 9.88 -4.50 -24.84
C GLY A 331 9.53 -5.32 -23.60
N LEU A 332 10.00 -6.56 -23.58
CA LEU A 332 9.73 -7.53 -22.52
C LEU A 332 10.94 -7.69 -21.62
N ALA A 333 10.69 -7.85 -20.33
CA ALA A 333 11.71 -8.25 -19.38
C ALA A 333 12.21 -9.67 -19.67
N PRO A 334 13.47 -10.00 -19.30
CA PRO A 334 13.97 -11.36 -19.30
C PRO A 334 13.14 -12.27 -18.40
N GLN A 335 13.20 -13.59 -18.68
CA GLN A 335 12.52 -14.57 -17.85
C GLN A 335 13.07 -14.55 -16.42
N ILE A 336 12.15 -14.53 -15.45
CA ILE A 336 12.45 -14.53 -14.02
C ILE A 336 12.67 -15.96 -13.55
N ASP A 337 13.80 -16.18 -12.84
CA ASP A 337 14.11 -17.43 -12.14
C ASP A 337 13.41 -17.44 -10.78
N TYR A 338 12.23 -18.06 -10.71
CA TYR A 338 11.45 -18.11 -9.47
C TYR A 338 12.03 -19.06 -8.42
N ASP A 339 12.87 -20.04 -8.77
CA ASP A 339 13.57 -20.87 -7.77
C ASP A 339 14.55 -20.03 -6.95
N LYS A 340 15.19 -19.05 -7.59
CA LYS A 340 16.04 -18.07 -6.92
C LYS A 340 15.23 -17.08 -6.09
N VAL A 341 14.17 -16.53 -6.66
CA VAL A 341 13.29 -15.55 -5.99
C VAL A 341 12.67 -16.15 -4.74
N ASP A 342 12.21 -17.39 -4.76
CA ASP A 342 11.61 -18.07 -3.62
C ASP A 342 12.59 -18.27 -2.46
N LYS A 343 13.85 -18.59 -2.76
CA LYS A 343 14.91 -18.68 -1.74
C LYS A 343 15.15 -17.34 -1.06
N LEU A 344 15.23 -16.27 -1.86
CA LEU A 344 15.39 -14.90 -1.34
C LEU A 344 14.16 -14.46 -0.55
N LEU A 345 12.95 -14.77 -1.03
CA LEU A 345 11.71 -14.46 -0.32
C LEU A 345 11.64 -15.17 1.04
N ALA A 346 12.00 -16.45 1.09
CA ALA A 346 12.04 -17.21 2.34
C ALA A 346 13.04 -16.62 3.33
N GLN A 347 14.24 -16.25 2.87
CA GLN A 347 15.26 -15.59 3.68
C GLN A 347 14.75 -14.25 4.25
N HIS A 348 14.28 -13.34 3.39
CA HIS A 348 13.83 -12.02 3.82
C HIS A 348 12.56 -12.07 4.67
N ARG A 349 11.70 -13.08 4.49
CA ARG A 349 10.59 -13.34 5.42
C ARG A 349 11.11 -13.70 6.81
N ALA A 350 12.11 -14.60 6.91
CA ALA A 350 12.69 -14.97 8.20
C ALA A 350 13.36 -13.78 8.90
N GLU A 351 14.10 -12.95 8.15
CA GLU A 351 14.71 -11.72 8.65
C GLU A 351 13.65 -10.72 9.15
N SER A 352 12.60 -10.51 8.38
CA SER A 352 11.50 -9.59 8.74
C SER A 352 10.64 -10.11 9.88
N GLN A 353 10.53 -11.43 10.05
CA GLN A 353 9.83 -12.08 11.16
C GLN A 353 10.62 -11.99 12.47
N ALA A 354 11.94 -12.02 12.39
CA ALA A 354 12.82 -11.93 13.55
C ALA A 354 12.93 -10.51 14.11
N TRP A 355 12.68 -9.50 13.29
CA TRP A 355 12.60 -8.10 13.71
C TRP A 355 11.36 -7.83 14.54
#